data_80075c5e6da4e69d29aa19e9bde23e37
#
_entry.id   80075c5e6da4e69d29aa19e9bde23e37
#
_cell.length_a   1.000
_cell.length_b   1.000
_cell.length_c   1.000
_cell.angle_alpha   90.00
_cell.angle_beta   90.00
_cell.angle_gamma   90.00
#
_symmetry.space_group_name_H-M   'P 1'
#
loop_
_entity.id
_entity.type
_entity.pdbx_description
1 polymer ?
#
loop_
_entity_poly.entity_id
_entity_poly.type
_entity_poly.pdbx_seq_one_letter_code
_entity_poly.pdbx_strand_id
1 'polypeptide(L)'
;FPNYKASRRKGREKDNKDWDKIFGVLNKIKAVFKDNLPYKYLEVYGCEADDIIAVMVERYSNEKIMIVSGDKDFSQLQRYKNVSQYSPITKKFIKVGDPLSYLFEHVIRGDAGDGVPNILSNDDTFVAGTRQKPLTKKRVSAMIEDMVRGVTPFDGEVKRNYLRNIHLIDLARIPEDIRKQVIDIYGNYQRNDRSMILGYFIKSRLKNLMTDIQEF
;
A
#
# COMPACT_ATOMS: atom_id res chain seq x y z
N PHE A 1 16.79 -1.39 -0.84
CA PHE A 1 16.97 -0.13 -1.55
C PHE A 1 17.09 1.02 -0.54
N PRO A 2 18.29 1.57 -0.30
CA PRO A 2 18.53 2.51 0.80
C PRO A 2 17.84 3.87 0.63
N ASN A 3 17.48 4.24 -0.60
CA ASN A 3 16.83 5.53 -0.90
C ASN A 3 15.29 5.44 -0.84
N TYR A 4 14.73 4.29 -0.52
CA TYR A 4 13.29 4.10 -0.38
C TYR A 4 12.70 5.04 0.68
N LYS A 5 11.73 5.85 0.28
CA LYS A 5 11.06 6.85 1.13
C LYS A 5 11.97 7.89 1.81
N ALA A 6 13.24 7.98 1.42
CA ALA A 6 14.20 8.93 2.02
C ALA A 6 13.77 10.40 1.90
N SER A 7 13.09 10.76 0.80
CA SER A 7 12.55 12.11 0.58
C SER A 7 11.46 12.50 1.59
N ARG A 8 10.68 11.52 2.09
CA ARG A 8 9.62 11.76 3.08
C ARG A 8 10.19 12.25 4.42
N ARG A 9 11.34 11.72 4.85
CA ARG A 9 12.03 12.18 6.06
C ARG A 9 12.48 13.62 5.92
N LYS A 10 13.18 13.94 4.82
CA LYS A 10 13.62 15.33 4.52
C LYS A 10 12.43 16.29 4.39
N GLY A 11 11.30 15.83 3.85
CA GLY A 11 10.06 16.61 3.77
C GLY A 11 9.50 16.96 5.15
N ARG A 12 9.45 15.98 6.06
CA ARG A 12 9.00 16.20 7.44
C ARG A 12 9.88 17.16 8.22
N GLU A 13 11.19 17.08 8.05
CA GLU A 13 12.16 17.99 8.68
C GLU A 13 11.98 19.47 8.25
N LYS A 14 11.44 19.70 7.05
CA LYS A 14 11.14 21.03 6.49
C LYS A 14 9.72 21.52 6.76
N ASP A 15 8.84 20.64 7.25
CA ASP A 15 7.44 20.96 7.49
C ASP A 15 7.30 21.56 8.90
N ASN A 16 6.50 22.62 9.03
CA ASN A 16 6.23 23.28 10.32
C ASN A 16 5.22 22.48 11.21
N LYS A 17 4.86 21.27 10.85
CA LYS A 17 3.95 20.43 11.64
C LYS A 17 4.70 19.72 12.77
N ASP A 18 4.03 19.63 13.90
CA ASP A 18 4.47 18.82 15.04
C ASP A 18 4.23 17.33 14.75
N TRP A 19 5.20 16.71 14.07
CA TRP A 19 5.12 15.32 13.66
C TRP A 19 5.11 14.35 14.84
N ASP A 20 5.76 14.68 15.94
CA ASP A 20 5.76 13.84 17.16
C ASP A 20 4.36 13.77 17.74
N LYS A 21 3.66 14.91 17.78
CA LYS A 21 2.28 14.97 18.23
C LYS A 21 1.33 14.22 17.30
N ILE A 22 1.53 14.35 15.99
CA ILE A 22 0.74 13.61 14.98
C ILE A 22 0.91 12.11 15.18
N PHE A 23 2.16 11.62 15.27
CA PHE A 23 2.42 10.20 15.51
C PHE A 23 1.91 9.73 16.88
N GLY A 24 2.00 10.57 17.91
CA GLY A 24 1.43 10.29 19.22
C GLY A 24 -0.08 10.07 19.17
N VAL A 25 -0.81 10.89 18.39
CA VAL A 25 -2.26 10.72 18.19
C VAL A 25 -2.55 9.45 17.39
N LEU A 26 -1.81 9.18 16.31
CA LEU A 26 -1.98 7.95 15.51
C LEU A 26 -1.75 6.70 16.36
N ASN A 27 -0.74 6.68 17.22
CA ASN A 27 -0.49 5.55 18.13
C ASN A 27 -1.62 5.36 19.15
N LYS A 28 -2.23 6.43 19.64
CA LYS A 28 -3.42 6.33 20.47
C LYS A 28 -4.60 5.73 19.72
N ILE A 29 -4.82 6.14 18.46
CA ILE A 29 -5.88 5.57 17.61
C ILE A 29 -5.65 4.07 17.38
N LYS A 30 -4.41 3.66 17.09
CA LYS A 30 -4.04 2.23 16.95
C LYS A 30 -4.41 1.43 18.21
N ALA A 31 -4.04 1.93 19.39
CA ALA A 31 -4.37 1.30 20.67
C ALA A 31 -5.89 1.19 20.86
N VAL A 32 -6.65 2.22 20.50
CA VAL A 32 -8.11 2.20 20.56
C VAL A 32 -8.70 1.08 19.69
N PHE A 33 -8.25 0.95 18.45
CA PHE A 33 -8.70 -0.12 17.56
C PHE A 33 -8.39 -1.49 18.13
N LYS A 34 -7.18 -1.68 18.63
CA LYS A 34 -6.71 -2.94 19.20
C LYS A 34 -7.48 -3.34 20.48
N ASP A 35 -7.73 -2.39 21.36
CA ASP A 35 -8.18 -2.67 22.71
C ASP A 35 -9.71 -2.57 22.89
N ASN A 36 -10.42 -1.84 22.02
CA ASN A 36 -11.84 -1.51 22.23
C ASN A 36 -12.76 -1.86 21.07
N LEU A 37 -12.25 -2.12 19.87
CA LEU A 37 -13.10 -2.35 18.71
C LEU A 37 -13.09 -3.84 18.29
N PRO A 38 -14.20 -4.38 17.74
CA PRO A 38 -14.33 -5.80 17.41
C PRO A 38 -13.71 -6.13 16.05
N TYR A 39 -12.74 -5.35 15.62
CA TYR A 39 -12.04 -5.53 14.33
C TYR A 39 -10.69 -6.18 14.54
N LYS A 40 -10.21 -6.89 13.53
CA LYS A 40 -8.82 -7.34 13.52
C LYS A 40 -7.91 -6.16 13.19
N TYR A 41 -7.03 -5.81 14.11
CA TYR A 41 -5.95 -4.85 13.90
C TYR A 41 -4.66 -5.62 13.62
N LEU A 42 -4.08 -5.40 12.45
CA LEU A 42 -2.86 -6.09 12.04
C LEU A 42 -1.71 -5.09 11.94
N GLU A 43 -0.62 -5.40 12.58
CA GLU A 43 0.65 -4.68 12.48
C GLU A 43 1.77 -5.72 12.48
N VAL A 44 2.57 -5.75 11.44
CA VAL A 44 3.66 -6.71 11.26
C VAL A 44 4.94 -5.93 11.08
N TYR A 45 5.96 -6.26 11.88
CA TYR A 45 7.23 -5.57 11.81
C TYR A 45 7.87 -5.73 10.41
N GLY A 46 8.35 -4.63 9.85
CA GLY A 46 8.95 -4.63 8.52
C GLY A 46 7.97 -4.66 7.35
N CYS A 47 6.66 -4.63 7.62
CA CYS A 47 5.61 -4.56 6.60
C CYS A 47 4.97 -3.19 6.52
N GLU A 48 4.51 -2.85 5.33
CA GLU A 48 3.55 -1.77 5.12
C GLU A 48 2.12 -2.33 5.09
N ALA A 49 1.12 -1.46 5.17
CA ALA A 49 -0.28 -1.89 5.09
C ALA A 49 -0.59 -2.59 3.77
N ASP A 50 0.09 -2.17 2.69
CA ASP A 50 -0.07 -2.69 1.34
C ASP A 50 0.33 -4.15 1.25
N ASP A 51 1.46 -4.53 1.91
CA ASP A 51 1.93 -5.90 1.99
C ASP A 51 0.91 -6.79 2.72
N ILE A 52 0.41 -6.32 3.86
CA ILE A 52 -0.59 -7.06 4.66
C ILE A 52 -1.86 -7.27 3.86
N ILE A 53 -2.38 -6.22 3.21
CA ILE A 53 -3.59 -6.30 2.40
C ILE A 53 -3.40 -7.25 1.22
N ALA A 54 -2.25 -7.22 0.54
CA ALA A 54 -1.96 -8.10 -0.58
C ALA A 54 -1.92 -9.58 -0.15
N VAL A 55 -1.27 -9.89 0.96
CA VAL A 55 -1.25 -11.26 1.53
C VAL A 55 -2.66 -11.73 1.89
N MET A 56 -3.47 -10.86 2.47
CA MET A 56 -4.86 -11.20 2.83
C MET A 56 -5.73 -11.41 1.59
N VAL A 57 -5.56 -10.61 0.53
CA VAL A 57 -6.26 -10.79 -0.75
C VAL A 57 -5.94 -12.15 -1.36
N GLU A 58 -4.68 -12.56 -1.38
CA GLU A 58 -4.29 -13.87 -1.89
C GLU A 58 -4.86 -15.02 -1.04
N ARG A 59 -4.78 -14.88 0.27
CA ARG A 59 -5.27 -15.90 1.23
C ARG A 59 -6.76 -16.14 1.11
N TYR A 60 -7.54 -15.09 0.85
CA TYR A 60 -9.00 -15.13 0.79
C TYR A 60 -9.53 -14.96 -0.65
N SER A 61 -8.83 -15.54 -1.62
CA SER A 61 -9.15 -15.43 -3.05
C SER A 61 -10.55 -15.92 -3.44
N ASN A 62 -11.19 -16.75 -2.61
CA ASN A 62 -12.55 -17.24 -2.80
C ASN A 62 -13.64 -16.37 -2.14
N GLU A 63 -13.26 -15.34 -1.38
CA GLU A 63 -14.18 -14.45 -0.69
C GLU A 63 -14.29 -13.10 -1.43
N LYS A 64 -15.44 -12.44 -1.30
CA LYS A 64 -15.59 -11.09 -1.81
C LYS A 64 -14.82 -10.11 -0.92
N ILE A 65 -13.86 -9.39 -1.51
CA ILE A 65 -12.99 -8.46 -0.79
C ILE A 65 -13.25 -7.05 -1.29
N MET A 66 -13.44 -6.12 -0.36
CA MET A 66 -13.46 -4.69 -0.65
C MET A 66 -12.31 -3.99 0.08
N ILE A 67 -11.38 -3.44 -0.69
CA ILE A 67 -10.30 -2.60 -0.17
C ILE A 67 -10.83 -1.17 -0.06
N VAL A 68 -10.89 -0.64 1.17
CA VAL A 68 -11.33 0.74 1.42
C VAL A 68 -10.10 1.64 1.50
N SER A 69 -9.62 2.06 0.34
CA SER A 69 -8.45 2.94 0.20
C SER A 69 -8.47 3.70 -1.11
N GLY A 70 -8.02 4.96 -1.10
CA GLY A 70 -7.77 5.75 -2.30
C GLY A 70 -6.41 5.50 -2.94
N ASP A 71 -5.59 4.64 -2.34
CA ASP A 71 -4.25 4.36 -2.84
C ASP A 71 -4.31 3.61 -4.17
N LYS A 72 -3.59 4.13 -5.16
CA LYS A 72 -3.56 3.58 -6.51
C LYS A 72 -2.77 2.27 -6.61
N ASP A 73 -1.90 1.98 -5.62
CA ASP A 73 -1.08 0.77 -5.63
C ASP A 73 -1.91 -0.49 -5.48
N PHE A 74 -3.08 -0.40 -4.81
CA PHE A 74 -4.06 -1.49 -4.76
C PHE A 74 -4.72 -1.80 -6.10
N SER A 75 -4.57 -0.94 -7.11
CA SER A 75 -5.09 -1.20 -8.46
C SER A 75 -4.56 -2.49 -9.06
N GLN A 76 -3.32 -2.88 -8.73
CA GLN A 76 -2.73 -4.13 -9.17
C GLN A 76 -3.43 -5.38 -8.57
N LEU A 77 -4.08 -5.25 -7.41
CA LEU A 77 -4.83 -6.33 -6.78
C LEU A 77 -6.20 -6.60 -7.45
N GLN A 78 -6.67 -5.69 -8.30
CA GLN A 78 -7.88 -5.93 -9.10
C GLN A 78 -7.71 -7.00 -10.19
N ARG A 79 -6.51 -7.57 -10.36
CA ARG A 79 -6.28 -8.81 -11.10
C ARG A 79 -7.05 -10.00 -10.51
N TYR A 80 -7.37 -9.96 -9.22
CA TYR A 80 -8.25 -10.92 -8.55
C TYR A 80 -9.70 -10.49 -8.74
N LYS A 81 -10.51 -11.31 -9.43
CA LYS A 81 -11.92 -10.99 -9.80
C LYS A 81 -12.85 -10.73 -8.60
N ASN A 82 -12.47 -11.24 -7.43
CA ASN A 82 -13.20 -11.07 -6.18
C ASN A 82 -12.87 -9.78 -5.44
N VAL A 83 -11.92 -8.97 -5.93
CA VAL A 83 -11.46 -7.74 -5.30
C VAL A 83 -12.14 -6.52 -5.91
N SER A 84 -12.64 -5.66 -5.05
CA SER A 84 -13.09 -4.31 -5.39
C SER A 84 -12.35 -3.28 -4.54
N GLN A 85 -12.20 -2.07 -5.05
CA GLN A 85 -11.56 -0.97 -4.34
C GLN A 85 -12.50 0.23 -4.27
N TYR A 86 -12.67 0.78 -3.07
CA TYR A 86 -13.49 1.97 -2.83
C TYR A 86 -12.65 3.08 -2.19
N SER A 87 -12.68 4.26 -2.77
CA SER A 87 -12.04 5.44 -2.20
C SER A 87 -12.99 6.18 -1.27
N PRO A 88 -12.73 6.24 0.04
CA PRO A 88 -13.57 6.99 0.98
C PRO A 88 -13.47 8.50 0.78
N ILE A 89 -12.38 9.00 0.19
CA ILE A 89 -12.15 10.43 -0.08
C ILE A 89 -13.03 10.88 -1.24
N THR A 90 -12.98 10.16 -2.38
CA THR A 90 -13.78 10.51 -3.57
C THR A 90 -15.19 9.92 -3.54
N LYS A 91 -15.47 9.02 -2.57
CA LYS A 91 -16.74 8.27 -2.43
C LYS A 91 -17.11 7.49 -3.70
N LYS A 92 -16.11 6.91 -4.36
CA LYS A 92 -16.27 6.17 -5.63
C LYS A 92 -15.48 4.87 -5.62
N PHE A 93 -15.99 3.89 -6.38
CA PHE A 93 -15.20 2.71 -6.71
C PHE A 93 -14.10 3.08 -7.70
N ILE A 94 -12.88 2.61 -7.42
CA ILE A 94 -11.75 2.71 -8.33
C ILE A 94 -11.77 1.46 -9.21
N LYS A 95 -11.75 1.66 -10.53
CA LYS A 95 -11.71 0.57 -11.51
C LYS A 95 -10.53 0.77 -12.43
N VAL A 96 -9.77 -0.28 -12.64
CA VAL A 96 -8.65 -0.34 -13.58
C VAL A 96 -9.02 -1.29 -14.72
N GLY A 97 -8.81 -0.85 -15.96
CA GLY A 97 -9.15 -1.65 -17.14
C GLY A 97 -8.27 -2.89 -17.27
N ASP A 98 -6.97 -2.71 -17.11
CA ASP A 98 -5.98 -3.80 -17.13
C ASP A 98 -4.98 -3.64 -15.98
N PRO A 99 -5.16 -4.40 -14.88
CA PRO A 99 -4.29 -4.33 -13.72
C PRO A 99 -2.83 -4.72 -14.00
N LEU A 100 -2.59 -5.60 -14.97
CA LEU A 100 -1.24 -6.05 -15.31
C LEU A 100 -0.48 -4.97 -16.08
N SER A 101 -1.08 -4.38 -17.09
CA SER A 101 -0.50 -3.24 -17.80
C SER A 101 -0.30 -2.03 -16.87
N TYR A 102 -1.21 -1.81 -15.93
CA TYR A 102 -1.06 -0.80 -14.89
C TYR A 102 0.19 -1.05 -14.03
N LEU A 103 0.38 -2.27 -13.56
CA LEU A 103 1.57 -2.65 -12.77
C LEU A 103 2.84 -2.45 -13.58
N PHE A 104 2.90 -2.90 -14.84
CA PHE A 104 4.08 -2.73 -15.69
C PHE A 104 4.39 -1.26 -15.95
N GLU A 105 3.38 -0.43 -16.22
CA GLU A 105 3.60 1.01 -16.35
C GLU A 105 4.19 1.61 -15.07
N HIS A 106 3.65 1.23 -13.90
CA HIS A 106 4.12 1.70 -12.60
C HIS A 106 5.58 1.28 -12.36
N VAL A 107 5.93 0.02 -12.61
CA VAL A 107 7.31 -0.49 -12.49
C VAL A 107 8.27 0.27 -13.43
N ILE A 108 7.88 0.50 -14.69
CA ILE A 108 8.71 1.22 -15.67
C ILE A 108 8.92 2.67 -15.24
N ARG A 109 7.86 3.35 -14.79
CA ARG A 109 7.92 4.76 -14.38
C ARG A 109 8.53 4.99 -13.01
N GLY A 110 8.56 3.96 -12.17
CA GLY A 110 8.87 4.07 -10.74
C GLY A 110 7.81 4.84 -9.95
N ASP A 111 8.08 5.04 -8.68
CA ASP A 111 7.24 5.83 -7.79
C ASP A 111 8.03 6.96 -7.14
N ALA A 112 7.76 8.18 -7.59
CA ALA A 112 8.42 9.38 -7.06
C ALA A 112 8.02 9.67 -5.61
N GLY A 113 6.81 9.30 -5.19
CA GLY A 113 6.33 9.44 -3.81
C GLY A 113 7.09 8.57 -2.83
N ASP A 114 7.52 7.40 -3.28
CA ASP A 114 8.31 6.45 -2.52
C ASP A 114 9.83 6.55 -2.78
N GLY A 115 10.22 7.50 -3.63
CA GLY A 115 11.63 7.71 -3.96
C GLY A 115 12.20 6.64 -4.88
N VAL A 116 11.35 5.93 -5.63
CA VAL A 116 11.73 4.89 -6.59
C VAL A 116 11.83 5.50 -7.98
N PRO A 117 13.05 5.69 -8.55
CA PRO A 117 13.20 6.28 -9.87
C PRO A 117 12.72 5.34 -10.98
N ASN A 118 12.42 5.92 -12.15
CA ASN A 118 12.11 5.12 -13.33
C ASN A 118 13.31 4.24 -13.76
N ILE A 119 13.04 3.24 -14.58
CA ILE A 119 14.06 2.25 -14.96
C ILE A 119 15.26 2.78 -15.72
N LEU A 120 15.21 4.01 -16.25
CA LEU A 120 16.32 4.65 -16.94
C LEU A 120 17.20 5.51 -16.01
N SER A 121 16.73 5.76 -14.78
CA SER A 121 17.33 6.73 -13.86
C SER A 121 18.09 6.05 -12.73
N ASN A 122 19.12 6.73 -12.23
CA ASN A 122 19.98 6.23 -11.16
C ASN A 122 19.23 6.13 -9.82
N ASP A 123 19.72 5.28 -8.93
CA ASP A 123 19.13 5.01 -7.61
C ASP A 123 19.02 6.27 -6.73
N ASP A 124 19.96 7.18 -6.84
CA ASP A 124 20.08 8.40 -6.03
C ASP A 124 19.32 9.60 -6.61
N THR A 125 18.67 9.46 -7.76
CA THR A 125 18.03 10.56 -8.51
C THR A 125 17.24 11.52 -7.63
N PHE A 126 16.37 11.01 -6.74
CA PHE A 126 15.55 11.86 -5.87
C PHE A 126 16.29 12.38 -4.64
N VAL A 127 17.30 11.67 -4.15
CA VAL A 127 18.11 12.09 -3.00
C VAL A 127 19.12 13.16 -3.41
N ALA A 128 19.70 13.00 -4.60
CA ALA A 128 20.60 13.98 -5.21
C ALA A 128 19.85 15.20 -5.78
N GLY A 129 18.52 15.16 -5.86
CA GLY A 129 17.72 16.24 -6.44
C GLY A 129 17.88 16.39 -7.95
N THR A 130 18.34 15.35 -8.64
CA THR A 130 18.50 15.36 -10.09
C THR A 130 17.20 15.01 -10.81
N ARG A 131 17.11 15.42 -12.09
CA ARG A 131 15.95 15.10 -12.92
C ARG A 131 16.03 13.67 -13.44
N GLN A 132 14.90 12.95 -13.39
CA GLN A 132 14.80 11.64 -14.00
C GLN A 132 15.02 11.70 -15.51
N LYS A 133 15.64 10.64 -16.08
CA LYS A 133 15.73 10.48 -17.54
C LYS A 133 14.31 10.38 -18.13
N PRO A 134 14.03 11.06 -19.27
CA PRO A 134 12.67 11.13 -19.82
C PRO A 134 12.21 9.78 -20.35
N LEU A 135 10.94 9.45 -20.05
CA LEU A 135 10.21 8.31 -20.58
C LEU A 135 8.95 8.80 -21.31
N THR A 136 8.96 8.70 -22.65
CA THR A 136 7.81 9.07 -23.46
C THR A 136 6.70 8.02 -23.35
N LYS A 137 5.44 8.44 -23.47
CA LYS A 137 4.29 7.50 -23.48
C LYS A 137 4.47 6.38 -24.52
N LYS A 138 4.87 6.72 -25.75
CA LYS A 138 5.09 5.75 -26.82
C LYS A 138 6.10 4.67 -26.44
N ARG A 139 7.21 5.06 -25.82
CA ARG A 139 8.26 4.12 -25.37
C ARG A 139 7.74 3.21 -24.25
N VAL A 140 7.02 3.77 -23.29
CA VAL A 140 6.41 2.98 -22.20
C VAL A 140 5.39 1.99 -22.75
N SER A 141 4.49 2.41 -23.64
CA SER A 141 3.51 1.50 -24.27
C SER A 141 4.18 0.33 -24.99
N ALA A 142 5.22 0.59 -25.77
CA ALA A 142 5.96 -0.48 -26.46
C ALA A 142 6.60 -1.47 -25.48
N MET A 143 7.20 -0.97 -24.38
CA MET A 143 7.76 -1.82 -23.33
C MET A 143 6.68 -2.69 -22.67
N ILE A 144 5.52 -2.12 -22.38
CA ILE A 144 4.39 -2.86 -21.78
C ILE A 144 3.89 -3.95 -22.73
N GLU A 145 3.74 -3.66 -24.02
CA GLU A 145 3.35 -4.64 -25.02
C GLU A 145 4.31 -5.84 -25.08
N ASP A 146 5.61 -5.59 -25.01
CA ASP A 146 6.62 -6.65 -24.96
C ASP A 146 6.50 -7.47 -23.66
N MET A 147 6.34 -6.81 -22.51
CA MET A 147 6.20 -7.49 -21.21
C MET A 147 4.92 -8.33 -21.12
N VAL A 148 3.81 -7.85 -21.68
CA VAL A 148 2.54 -8.63 -21.76
C VAL A 148 2.73 -9.88 -22.63
N ARG A 149 3.60 -9.83 -23.65
CA ARG A 149 3.98 -11.01 -24.47
C ARG A 149 5.01 -11.93 -23.78
N GLY A 150 5.41 -11.62 -22.53
CA GLY A 150 6.40 -12.41 -21.80
C GLY A 150 7.85 -12.08 -22.16
N VAL A 151 8.08 -11.01 -22.93
CA VAL A 151 9.42 -10.54 -23.27
C VAL A 151 9.82 -9.43 -22.27
N THR A 152 11.01 -9.56 -21.68
CA THR A 152 11.60 -8.48 -20.87
C THR A 152 12.64 -7.75 -21.73
N PRO A 153 12.29 -6.61 -22.36
CA PRO A 153 13.14 -5.94 -23.34
C PRO A 153 14.24 -5.09 -22.70
N PHE A 154 14.77 -5.56 -21.57
CA PHE A 154 15.75 -4.80 -20.78
C PHE A 154 17.05 -5.58 -20.62
N ASP A 155 18.16 -4.87 -20.73
CA ASP A 155 19.52 -5.36 -20.48
C ASP A 155 20.30 -4.43 -19.56
N GLY A 156 21.50 -4.84 -19.17
CA GLY A 156 22.45 -4.05 -18.41
C GLY A 156 21.81 -3.32 -17.20
N GLU A 157 22.07 -2.04 -17.11
CA GLU A 157 21.62 -1.18 -16.03
C GLU A 157 20.09 -1.01 -16.01
N VAL A 158 19.44 -0.97 -17.16
CA VAL A 158 18.00 -0.84 -17.27
C VAL A 158 17.30 -2.08 -16.68
N LYS A 159 17.84 -3.28 -16.95
CA LYS A 159 17.34 -4.53 -16.36
C LYS A 159 17.51 -4.52 -14.82
N ARG A 160 18.67 -4.07 -14.33
CA ARG A 160 18.90 -3.93 -12.89
C ARG A 160 17.86 -3.00 -12.26
N ASN A 161 17.61 -1.84 -12.85
CA ASN A 161 16.66 -0.86 -12.37
C ASN A 161 15.22 -1.39 -12.43
N TYR A 162 14.87 -2.12 -13.48
CA TYR A 162 13.60 -2.82 -13.58
C TYR A 162 13.43 -3.83 -12.44
N LEU A 163 14.44 -4.66 -12.18
CA LEU A 163 14.40 -5.63 -11.08
C LEU A 163 14.27 -4.93 -9.71
N ARG A 164 14.96 -3.81 -9.49
CA ARG A 164 14.75 -2.98 -8.30
C ARG A 164 13.30 -2.54 -8.17
N ASN A 165 12.74 -1.96 -9.22
CA ASN A 165 11.39 -1.41 -9.18
C ASN A 165 10.33 -2.50 -8.99
N ILE A 166 10.46 -3.65 -9.67
CA ILE A 166 9.48 -4.74 -9.53
C ILE A 166 9.49 -5.34 -8.11
N HIS A 167 10.66 -5.39 -7.44
CA HIS A 167 10.73 -5.85 -6.05
C HIS A 167 10.16 -4.84 -5.04
N LEU A 168 10.08 -3.56 -5.40
CA LEU A 168 9.57 -2.50 -4.52
C LEU A 168 8.09 -2.19 -4.75
N ILE A 169 7.56 -2.52 -5.95
CA ILE A 169 6.23 -2.07 -6.39
C ILE A 169 5.26 -3.25 -6.54
N ASP A 170 5.75 -4.43 -6.99
CA ASP A 170 4.87 -5.57 -7.23
C ASP A 170 4.53 -6.29 -5.92
N LEU A 171 3.32 -6.13 -5.45
CA LEU A 171 2.79 -6.76 -4.23
C LEU A 171 2.72 -8.31 -4.30
N ALA A 172 3.00 -8.92 -5.47
CA ALA A 172 3.22 -10.38 -5.54
C ALA A 172 4.62 -10.80 -5.06
N ARG A 173 5.53 -9.86 -4.86
CA ARG A 173 6.93 -10.09 -4.51
C ARG A 173 7.22 -10.05 -3.01
N ILE A 174 6.20 -10.03 -2.19
CA ILE A 174 6.33 -10.06 -0.72
C ILE A 174 7.08 -11.34 -0.32
N PRO A 175 8.14 -11.26 0.50
CA PRO A 175 8.91 -12.41 0.96
C PRO A 175 8.04 -13.43 1.71
N GLU A 176 8.37 -14.72 1.56
CA GLU A 176 7.55 -15.81 2.10
C GLU A 176 7.50 -15.83 3.65
N ASP A 177 8.59 -15.43 4.29
CA ASP A 177 8.66 -15.28 5.75
C ASP A 177 7.70 -14.18 6.25
N ILE A 178 7.60 -13.08 5.52
CA ILE A 178 6.64 -11.99 5.79
C ILE A 178 5.19 -12.50 5.59
N ARG A 179 4.94 -13.22 4.48
CA ARG A 179 3.61 -13.82 4.22
C ARG A 179 3.16 -14.71 5.38
N LYS A 180 4.03 -15.58 5.87
CA LYS A 180 3.76 -16.44 7.00
C LYS A 180 3.45 -15.64 8.26
N GLN A 181 4.27 -14.63 8.59
CA GLN A 181 4.02 -13.78 9.75
C GLN A 181 2.65 -13.09 9.69
N VAL A 182 2.26 -12.55 8.53
CA VAL A 182 0.94 -11.91 8.35
C VAL A 182 -0.18 -12.91 8.60
N ILE A 183 -0.08 -14.11 8.01
CA ILE A 183 -1.10 -15.17 8.15
C ILE A 183 -1.20 -15.64 9.61
N ASP A 184 -0.08 -15.85 10.27
CA ASP A 184 -0.02 -16.31 11.66
C ASP A 184 -0.62 -15.27 12.62
N ILE A 185 -0.23 -14.00 12.46
CA ILE A 185 -0.78 -12.90 13.26
C ILE A 185 -2.30 -12.79 13.05
N TYR A 186 -2.76 -12.88 11.80
CA TYR A 186 -4.18 -12.83 11.49
C TYR A 186 -4.94 -14.01 12.08
N GLY A 187 -4.39 -15.22 11.97
CA GLY A 187 -4.99 -16.46 12.47
C GLY A 187 -5.13 -16.49 14.00
N ASN A 188 -4.09 -15.99 14.68
CA ASN A 188 -4.03 -15.96 16.14
C ASN A 188 -4.69 -14.72 16.77
N TYR A 189 -5.14 -13.76 15.96
CA TYR A 189 -5.73 -12.52 16.47
C TYR A 189 -7.10 -12.78 17.15
N GLN A 190 -7.15 -12.47 18.43
CA GLN A 190 -8.40 -12.48 19.20
C GLN A 190 -9.10 -11.13 19.07
N ARG A 191 -10.32 -11.13 18.51
CA ARG A 191 -11.14 -9.92 18.43
C ARG A 191 -11.77 -9.61 19.79
N ASN A 192 -11.90 -8.32 20.08
CA ASN A 192 -12.67 -7.89 21.23
C ASN A 192 -14.16 -8.21 21.04
N ASP A 193 -14.87 -8.37 22.17
CA ASP A 193 -16.31 -8.51 22.14
C ASP A 193 -16.98 -7.19 21.74
N ARG A 194 -18.01 -7.29 20.92
CA ARG A 194 -18.78 -6.11 20.46
C ARG A 194 -19.44 -5.35 21.61
N SER A 195 -19.75 -5.99 22.73
CA SER A 195 -20.32 -5.34 23.92
C SER A 195 -19.43 -4.24 24.51
N MET A 196 -18.11 -4.28 24.26
CA MET A 196 -17.16 -3.29 24.76
C MET A 196 -17.29 -1.94 24.08
N ILE A 197 -17.85 -1.86 22.88
CA ILE A 197 -17.93 -0.63 22.07
C ILE A 197 -18.72 0.46 22.78
N LEU A 198 -19.90 0.13 23.31
CA LEU A 198 -20.77 1.11 23.96
C LEU A 198 -20.07 1.75 25.17
N GLY A 199 -19.46 0.93 26.02
CA GLY A 199 -18.70 1.42 27.17
C GLY A 199 -17.56 2.35 26.77
N TYR A 200 -16.84 1.99 25.70
CA TYR A 200 -15.79 2.83 25.16
C TYR A 200 -16.33 4.16 24.60
N PHE A 201 -17.44 4.17 23.85
CA PHE A 201 -18.02 5.38 23.28
C PHE A 201 -18.53 6.34 24.37
N ILE A 202 -19.16 5.80 25.43
CA ILE A 202 -19.61 6.58 26.59
C ILE A 202 -18.40 7.23 27.29
N LYS A 203 -17.38 6.44 27.64
CA LYS A 203 -16.16 6.89 28.31
C LYS A 203 -15.42 7.96 27.51
N SER A 204 -15.37 7.81 26.19
CA SER A 204 -14.67 8.70 25.26
C SER A 204 -15.55 9.84 24.75
N ARG A 205 -16.80 9.96 25.22
CA ARG A 205 -17.79 10.98 24.81
C ARG A 205 -18.04 11.07 23.31
N LEU A 206 -18.00 9.92 22.63
CA LEU A 206 -18.17 9.80 21.17
C LEU A 206 -19.66 9.74 20.79
N LYS A 207 -20.42 10.78 21.12
CA LYS A 207 -21.89 10.83 20.99
C LYS A 207 -22.37 10.51 19.57
N ASN A 208 -21.70 11.06 18.56
CA ASN A 208 -22.09 10.86 17.16
C ASN A 208 -21.96 9.39 16.70
N LEU A 209 -20.98 8.64 17.23
CA LEU A 209 -20.80 7.23 16.91
C LEU A 209 -21.80 6.34 17.68
N MET A 210 -22.34 6.82 18.79
CA MET A 210 -23.36 6.08 19.52
C MET A 210 -24.69 6.01 18.79
N THR A 211 -24.99 6.97 17.92
CA THR A 211 -26.21 6.97 17.09
C THR A 211 -26.20 5.80 16.12
N ASP A 212 -25.04 5.45 15.60
CA ASP A 212 -24.85 4.42 14.57
C ASP A 212 -24.18 3.16 15.14
N ILE A 213 -24.31 2.90 16.45
CA ILE A 213 -23.63 1.81 17.15
C ILE A 213 -23.96 0.42 16.56
N GLN A 214 -25.08 0.29 15.88
CA GLN A 214 -25.50 -0.96 15.22
C GLN A 214 -24.63 -1.28 14.01
N GLU A 215 -23.96 -0.29 13.43
CA GLU A 215 -23.07 -0.44 12.28
C GLU A 215 -21.65 -0.98 12.64
N PHE A 216 -21.34 -1.04 13.94
CA PHE A 216 -20.07 -1.55 14.48
C PHE A 216 -20.19 -3.07 14.83
#